data_ed34f1c6ecf1ce2fd89968c44a29960f
#
_entry.id   ed34f1c6ecf1ce2fd89968c44a29960f
#
_cell.length_a   1.000
_cell.length_b   1.000
_cell.length_c   1.000
_cell.angle_alpha   90.00
_cell.angle_beta   90.00
_cell.angle_gamma   90.00
#
_symmetry.space_group_name_H-M   'P 1'
#
loop_
_entity.id
_entity.type
_entity.pdbx_description
1 polymer ?
#
loop_
_entity_poly.entity_id
_entity_poly.type
_entity_poly.pdbx_seq_one_letter_code
_entity_poly.pdbx_strand_id
1 'polypeptide(L)'
;VEWVSANPTGDLHCGHARNAAWGDSICRLLEKSGYDVLREFYVNDAGNQIVMLGESLISRYFEFFGKEYPLPENGYHAQDVKDIAADIAREDGDKWLTADASERLHYFMKQGIDRELAKIDRDLKLFRVNITSWMHETFFYENNMKRINDCLKMMDEKGLLYEKDGALWFKSTDYGDDKDRVLRKSDGTLSYLTPDIANHVYKMERGYPIMVNLWGADHHSYVTRMQAALTALGYPKGTLTVELIQMVRMVEDGVEVKMSKRTGNAITLRELCEDVGVDAARWFFVSKDITTQMDFDIKQASTKDYDNPVYYAQYAHSRMCSILRNPEIPQFHREDNYGRLTNEKELQLLKMIGEFPSTVAKAAKTYKPNTIAEYILSLVKLYHSYYNVVRVNNPDDPELTNQRLGLVMALKTTLRNALDLLGVDAPQSM
;
A
#
# COMPACT_ATOMS: atom_id res chain seq x y z
N VAL A 1 -8.12 0.72 -6.82
CA VAL A 1 -6.66 0.74 -6.59
C VAL A 1 -6.20 -0.65 -6.21
N GLU A 2 -5.17 -1.16 -6.89
CA GLU A 2 -4.51 -2.44 -6.59
C GLU A 2 -3.08 -2.17 -6.15
N TRP A 3 -2.70 -2.73 -4.99
CA TRP A 3 -1.35 -2.52 -4.45
C TRP A 3 -0.93 -3.65 -3.50
N VAL A 4 0.33 -3.71 -3.14
CA VAL A 4 1.03 -4.79 -2.44
C VAL A 4 1.07 -6.04 -3.28
N SER A 5 -0.03 -6.76 -3.42
CA SER A 5 -0.21 -7.98 -4.24
C SER A 5 0.99 -8.93 -4.15
N ALA A 6 1.51 -9.10 -2.91
CA ALA A 6 2.64 -9.97 -2.63
C ALA A 6 2.20 -11.45 -2.72
N ASN A 7 3.11 -12.32 -3.15
CA ASN A 7 2.86 -13.75 -3.16
C ASN A 7 2.60 -14.26 -1.72
N PRO A 8 1.58 -15.10 -1.52
CA PRO A 8 1.23 -15.64 -0.19
C PRO A 8 2.19 -16.79 0.19
N THR A 9 3.48 -16.49 0.25
CA THR A 9 4.55 -17.47 0.49
C THR A 9 5.58 -17.02 1.53
N GLY A 10 5.22 -16.00 2.34
CA GLY A 10 6.07 -15.48 3.40
C GLY A 10 5.67 -14.08 3.88
N ASP A 11 6.46 -13.54 4.81
CA ASP A 11 6.21 -12.24 5.43
C ASP A 11 6.35 -11.07 4.48
N LEU A 12 5.56 -10.00 4.72
CA LEU A 12 5.76 -8.72 4.07
C LEU A 12 7.07 -8.08 4.54
N HIS A 13 7.91 -7.65 3.63
CA HIS A 13 9.17 -6.95 3.90
C HIS A 13 9.08 -5.44 3.60
N CYS A 14 10.14 -4.69 3.88
CA CYS A 14 10.19 -3.23 3.72
C CYS A 14 9.79 -2.70 2.33
N GLY A 15 10.09 -3.46 1.26
CA GLY A 15 9.64 -3.09 -0.09
C GLY A 15 8.11 -3.10 -0.21
N HIS A 16 7.45 -4.11 0.36
CA HIS A 16 5.99 -4.15 0.45
C HIS A 16 5.43 -3.05 1.35
N ALA A 17 6.15 -2.66 2.41
CA ALA A 17 5.73 -1.58 3.31
C ALA A 17 5.61 -0.23 2.60
N ARG A 18 6.56 0.12 1.71
CA ARG A 18 6.46 1.34 0.89
C ARG A 18 5.26 1.31 -0.02
N ASN A 19 5.05 0.18 -0.70
CA ASN A 19 3.89 -0.04 -1.57
C ASN A 19 2.58 0.09 -0.76
N ALA A 20 2.52 -0.52 0.41
CA ALA A 20 1.37 -0.50 1.30
C ALA A 20 1.04 0.93 1.78
N ALA A 21 2.04 1.71 2.21
CA ALA A 21 1.85 3.09 2.64
C ALA A 21 1.37 4.01 1.51
N TRP A 22 1.95 3.87 0.32
CA TRP A 22 1.57 4.66 -0.86
C TRP A 22 0.16 4.33 -1.33
N GLY A 23 -0.17 3.06 -1.53
CA GLY A 23 -1.49 2.63 -2.00
C GLY A 23 -2.62 3.03 -1.07
N ASP A 24 -2.45 2.82 0.24
CA ASP A 24 -3.42 3.25 1.23
C ASP A 24 -3.60 4.79 1.24
N SER A 25 -2.49 5.55 1.14
CA SER A 25 -2.56 7.02 1.10
C SER A 25 -3.24 7.52 -0.19
N ILE A 26 -3.03 6.88 -1.34
CA ILE A 26 -3.77 7.17 -2.58
C ILE A 26 -5.27 6.91 -2.37
N CYS A 27 -5.64 5.77 -1.77
CA CYS A 27 -7.04 5.47 -1.48
C CYS A 27 -7.68 6.52 -0.60
N ARG A 28 -7.02 6.92 0.50
CA ARG A 28 -7.51 7.99 1.41
C ARG A 28 -7.69 9.34 0.70
N LEU A 29 -6.76 9.70 -0.19
CA LEU A 29 -6.85 10.91 -1.00
C LEU A 29 -8.03 10.88 -1.97
N LEU A 30 -8.24 9.76 -2.66
CA LEU A 30 -9.35 9.56 -3.58
C LEU A 30 -10.69 9.59 -2.85
N GLU A 31 -10.83 8.84 -1.75
CA GLU A 31 -12.03 8.83 -0.90
C GLU A 31 -12.35 10.24 -0.38
N LYS A 32 -11.33 10.98 0.09
CA LYS A 32 -11.50 12.37 0.56
C LYS A 32 -11.91 13.33 -0.56
N SER A 33 -11.57 12.99 -1.80
CA SER A 33 -11.94 13.74 -3.01
C SER A 33 -13.27 13.29 -3.63
N GLY A 34 -14.02 12.39 -2.96
CA GLY A 34 -15.37 11.98 -3.33
C GLY A 34 -15.45 10.79 -4.28
N TYR A 35 -14.35 10.05 -4.50
CA TYR A 35 -14.37 8.80 -5.25
C TYR A 35 -14.87 7.64 -4.39
N ASP A 36 -15.59 6.71 -5.02
CA ASP A 36 -15.83 5.37 -4.48
C ASP A 36 -14.62 4.49 -4.81
N VAL A 37 -13.92 3.99 -3.80
CA VAL A 37 -12.63 3.33 -3.96
C VAL A 37 -12.71 1.87 -3.55
N LEU A 38 -12.52 0.96 -4.51
CA LEU A 38 -12.26 -0.45 -4.23
C LEU A 38 -10.76 -0.63 -3.91
N ARG A 39 -10.48 -1.12 -2.72
CA ARG A 39 -9.14 -1.37 -2.18
C ARG A 39 -8.78 -2.82 -2.40
N GLU A 40 -8.00 -3.11 -3.44
CA GLU A 40 -7.79 -4.47 -3.95
C GLU A 40 -6.36 -4.96 -3.76
N PHE A 41 -6.26 -6.20 -3.30
CA PHE A 41 -5.07 -7.02 -3.28
C PHE A 41 -5.26 -8.19 -4.25
N TYR A 42 -4.40 -8.31 -5.26
CA TYR A 42 -4.40 -9.46 -6.16
C TYR A 42 -3.61 -10.60 -5.53
N VAL A 43 -4.28 -11.73 -5.32
CA VAL A 43 -3.71 -12.92 -4.72
C VAL A 43 -3.24 -13.86 -5.81
N ASN A 44 -1.93 -14.00 -5.96
CA ASN A 44 -1.32 -14.97 -6.87
C ASN A 44 -1.34 -16.35 -6.19
N ASP A 45 -2.51 -17.01 -6.22
CA ASP A 45 -2.76 -18.32 -5.62
C ASP A 45 -2.78 -19.47 -6.66
N ALA A 46 -2.32 -19.20 -7.86
CA ALA A 46 -2.14 -20.16 -8.93
C ALA A 46 -0.65 -20.39 -9.26
N GLY A 47 -0.36 -21.53 -9.88
CA GLY A 47 0.96 -21.82 -10.41
C GLY A 47 1.94 -22.51 -9.45
N ASN A 48 3.18 -22.63 -9.92
CA ASN A 48 4.16 -23.52 -9.30
C ASN A 48 4.61 -23.11 -7.88
N GLN A 49 4.58 -21.82 -7.57
CA GLN A 49 4.98 -21.33 -6.22
C GLN A 49 4.04 -21.87 -5.12
N ILE A 50 2.76 -22.00 -5.43
CA ILE A 50 1.78 -22.53 -4.47
C ILE A 50 1.93 -24.04 -4.30
N VAL A 51 2.25 -24.74 -5.39
CA VAL A 51 2.61 -26.18 -5.30
C VAL A 51 3.83 -26.35 -4.41
N MET A 52 4.87 -25.53 -4.59
CA MET A 52 6.08 -25.58 -3.76
C MET A 52 5.79 -25.26 -2.29
N LEU A 53 4.88 -24.32 -2.01
CA LEU A 53 4.43 -24.04 -0.64
C LEU A 53 3.73 -25.27 -0.02
N GLY A 54 2.80 -25.87 -0.75
CA GLY A 54 2.08 -27.07 -0.30
C GLY A 54 3.02 -28.23 -0.01
N GLU A 55 3.95 -28.53 -0.91
CA GLU A 55 4.96 -29.59 -0.73
C GLU A 55 5.92 -29.29 0.44
N SER A 56 6.28 -28.02 0.63
CA SER A 56 7.11 -27.60 1.77
C SER A 56 6.38 -27.81 3.10
N LEU A 57 5.11 -27.46 3.16
CA LEU A 57 4.28 -27.68 4.34
C LEU A 57 4.10 -29.18 4.63
N ILE A 58 3.90 -30.02 3.61
CA ILE A 58 3.83 -31.49 3.75
C ILE A 58 5.14 -32.02 4.35
N SER A 59 6.28 -31.58 3.83
CA SER A 59 7.57 -32.00 4.34
C SER A 59 7.71 -31.69 5.83
N ARG A 60 7.36 -30.46 6.26
CA ARG A 60 7.42 -30.05 7.68
C ARG A 60 6.38 -30.73 8.56
N TYR A 61 5.23 -31.04 8.01
CA TYR A 61 4.20 -31.82 8.70
C TYR A 61 4.67 -33.25 8.96
N PHE A 62 5.30 -33.93 8.00
CA PHE A 62 5.88 -35.26 8.20
C PHE A 62 7.02 -35.21 9.23
N GLU A 63 7.89 -34.21 9.15
CA GLU A 63 8.97 -33.97 10.11
C GLU A 63 8.43 -33.86 11.55
N PHE A 64 7.30 -33.20 11.77
CA PHE A 64 6.63 -33.07 13.07
C PHE A 64 6.30 -34.45 13.71
N PHE A 65 5.96 -35.44 12.91
CA PHE A 65 5.70 -36.81 13.34
C PHE A 65 6.92 -37.75 13.26
N GLY A 66 8.09 -37.20 13.03
CA GLY A 66 9.34 -37.99 12.91
C GLY A 66 9.35 -38.89 11.67
N LYS A 67 8.65 -38.50 10.61
CA LYS A 67 8.62 -39.19 9.32
C LYS A 67 9.41 -38.43 8.28
N GLU A 68 10.01 -39.16 7.34
CA GLU A 68 10.73 -38.56 6.23
C GLU A 68 9.75 -38.24 5.09
N TYR A 69 9.85 -37.02 4.54
CA TYR A 69 9.23 -36.58 3.30
C TYR A 69 10.18 -35.56 2.67
N PRO A 70 10.56 -35.73 1.39
CA PRO A 70 11.56 -34.85 0.77
C PRO A 70 11.05 -33.41 0.66
N LEU A 71 11.88 -32.46 1.13
CA LEU A 71 11.64 -31.04 0.86
C LEU A 71 12.02 -30.76 -0.60
N PRO A 72 11.17 -30.07 -1.38
CA PRO A 72 11.52 -29.69 -2.75
C PRO A 72 12.82 -28.86 -2.79
N GLU A 73 13.62 -29.03 -3.85
CA GLU A 73 14.87 -28.30 -4.05
C GLU A 73 14.68 -26.77 -3.95
N ASN A 74 13.58 -26.25 -4.51
CA ASN A 74 13.17 -24.84 -4.43
C ASN A 74 12.08 -24.61 -3.38
N GLY A 75 12.01 -25.44 -2.36
CA GLY A 75 11.01 -25.36 -1.30
C GLY A 75 11.28 -24.22 -0.31
N TYR A 76 10.26 -23.88 0.45
CA TYR A 76 10.32 -22.82 1.47
C TYR A 76 10.88 -23.36 2.79
N HIS A 77 11.94 -22.71 3.29
CA HIS A 77 12.66 -23.12 4.51
C HIS A 77 12.35 -22.23 5.73
N ALA A 78 11.59 -21.16 5.54
CA ALA A 78 11.33 -20.17 6.55
C ALA A 78 10.59 -20.73 7.78
N GLN A 79 10.71 -20.05 8.92
CA GLN A 79 10.16 -20.51 10.18
C GLN A 79 8.62 -20.57 10.16
N ASP A 80 7.98 -19.64 9.48
CA ASP A 80 6.52 -19.58 9.30
C ASP A 80 5.95 -20.86 8.65
N VAL A 81 6.64 -21.42 7.66
CA VAL A 81 6.24 -22.71 7.05
C VAL A 81 6.27 -23.85 8.07
N LYS A 82 7.26 -23.86 8.96
CA LYS A 82 7.33 -24.85 10.05
C LYS A 82 6.22 -24.66 11.06
N ASP A 83 5.94 -23.40 11.40
CA ASP A 83 4.90 -23.06 12.37
C ASP A 83 3.51 -23.41 11.83
N ILE A 84 3.22 -23.10 10.57
CA ILE A 84 1.98 -23.48 9.89
C ILE A 84 1.81 -25.02 9.86
N ALA A 85 2.86 -25.74 9.49
CA ALA A 85 2.82 -27.21 9.43
C ALA A 85 2.59 -27.83 10.83
N ALA A 86 3.24 -27.26 11.87
CA ALA A 86 3.05 -27.70 13.25
C ALA A 86 1.62 -27.42 13.76
N ASP A 87 1.02 -26.29 13.37
CA ASP A 87 -0.36 -25.97 13.71
C ASP A 87 -1.33 -26.94 13.05
N ILE A 88 -1.16 -27.23 11.76
CA ILE A 88 -1.95 -28.26 11.04
C ILE A 88 -1.80 -29.63 11.75
N ALA A 89 -0.59 -30.01 12.15
CA ALA A 89 -0.35 -31.28 12.86
C ALA A 89 -1.06 -31.34 14.21
N ARG A 90 -1.14 -30.22 14.95
CA ARG A 90 -1.89 -30.16 16.22
C ARG A 90 -3.40 -30.20 16.01
N GLU A 91 -3.91 -29.60 14.94
CA GLU A 91 -5.34 -29.51 14.60
C GLU A 91 -5.88 -30.83 14.04
N ASP A 92 -5.16 -31.43 13.11
CA ASP A 92 -5.62 -32.60 12.32
C ASP A 92 -5.04 -33.94 12.78
N GLY A 93 -4.07 -33.95 13.73
CA GLY A 93 -3.36 -35.15 14.13
C GLY A 93 -2.54 -35.72 12.96
N ASP A 94 -2.49 -37.04 12.86
CA ASP A 94 -1.70 -37.79 11.87
C ASP A 94 -2.47 -38.12 10.57
N LYS A 95 -3.65 -37.57 10.41
CA LYS A 95 -4.59 -37.83 9.29
C LYS A 95 -3.92 -37.80 7.92
N TRP A 96 -3.06 -36.80 7.69
CA TRP A 96 -2.46 -36.55 6.40
C TRP A 96 -1.21 -37.40 6.10
N LEU A 97 -0.72 -38.21 7.05
CA LEU A 97 0.40 -39.11 6.80
C LEU A 97 0.03 -40.23 5.81
N THR A 98 -1.23 -40.68 5.82
CA THR A 98 -1.73 -41.81 5.03
C THR A 98 -2.76 -41.41 3.96
N ALA A 99 -3.13 -40.15 3.86
CA ALA A 99 -4.07 -39.64 2.88
C ALA A 99 -3.52 -39.76 1.43
N ASP A 100 -4.41 -39.75 0.45
CA ASP A 100 -4.05 -39.69 -0.96
C ASP A 100 -3.15 -38.47 -1.24
N ALA A 101 -2.13 -38.66 -2.09
CA ALA A 101 -1.12 -37.64 -2.33
C ALA A 101 -1.71 -36.37 -2.96
N SER A 102 -2.68 -36.49 -3.88
CA SER A 102 -3.32 -35.36 -4.53
C SER A 102 -4.24 -34.62 -3.57
N GLU A 103 -5.03 -35.34 -2.77
CA GLU A 103 -5.88 -34.75 -1.75
C GLU A 103 -5.07 -34.01 -0.70
N ARG A 104 -3.99 -34.63 -0.22
CA ARG A 104 -3.04 -34.03 0.72
C ARG A 104 -2.45 -32.75 0.18
N LEU A 105 -1.90 -32.78 -1.05
CA LEU A 105 -1.28 -31.59 -1.67
C LEU A 105 -2.31 -30.46 -1.79
N HIS A 106 -3.49 -30.74 -2.30
CA HIS A 106 -4.56 -29.74 -2.41
C HIS A 106 -4.92 -29.11 -1.05
N TYR A 107 -5.04 -29.92 -0.02
CA TYR A 107 -5.32 -29.44 1.34
C TYR A 107 -4.20 -28.53 1.85
N PHE A 108 -2.92 -28.94 1.75
CA PHE A 108 -1.80 -28.16 2.25
C PHE A 108 -1.57 -26.87 1.45
N MET A 109 -1.81 -26.88 0.14
CA MET A 109 -1.82 -25.67 -0.69
C MET A 109 -2.86 -24.69 -0.16
N LYS A 110 -4.10 -25.14 0.05
CA LYS A 110 -5.18 -24.29 0.58
C LYS A 110 -4.86 -23.75 1.96
N GLN A 111 -4.44 -24.62 2.89
CA GLN A 111 -4.07 -24.21 4.25
C GLN A 111 -2.90 -23.23 4.28
N GLY A 112 -1.91 -23.41 3.41
CA GLY A 112 -0.79 -22.50 3.26
C GLY A 112 -1.24 -21.11 2.81
N ILE A 113 -2.05 -21.02 1.75
CA ILE A 113 -2.58 -19.76 1.24
C ILE A 113 -3.42 -19.06 2.31
N ASP A 114 -4.41 -19.77 2.90
CA ASP A 114 -5.34 -19.19 3.87
C ASP A 114 -4.59 -18.58 5.08
N ARG A 115 -3.57 -19.27 5.60
CA ARG A 115 -2.80 -18.86 6.77
C ARG A 115 -1.82 -17.72 6.43
N GLU A 116 -1.15 -17.79 5.28
CA GLU A 116 -0.29 -16.71 4.80
C GLU A 116 -1.08 -15.42 4.53
N LEU A 117 -2.24 -15.50 3.88
CA LEU A 117 -3.11 -14.34 3.66
C LEU A 117 -3.64 -13.76 4.98
N ALA A 118 -4.01 -14.60 5.94
CA ALA A 118 -4.42 -14.13 7.26
C ALA A 118 -3.28 -13.39 8.00
N LYS A 119 -2.03 -13.83 7.82
CA LYS A 119 -0.84 -13.17 8.36
C LYS A 119 -0.60 -11.83 7.66
N ILE A 120 -0.65 -11.80 6.33
CA ILE A 120 -0.52 -10.59 5.52
C ILE A 120 -1.57 -9.55 5.90
N ASP A 121 -2.84 -9.95 6.00
CA ASP A 121 -3.95 -9.05 6.38
C ASP A 121 -3.75 -8.47 7.79
N ARG A 122 -3.31 -9.28 8.73
CA ARG A 122 -3.01 -8.84 10.10
C ARG A 122 -1.86 -7.82 10.12
N ASP A 123 -0.80 -8.02 9.33
CA ASP A 123 0.34 -7.12 9.27
C ASP A 123 0.01 -5.82 8.52
N LEU A 124 -0.81 -5.89 7.48
CA LEU A 124 -1.36 -4.72 6.81
C LEU A 124 -2.25 -3.90 7.75
N LYS A 125 -3.11 -4.54 8.54
CA LYS A 125 -3.95 -3.86 9.56
C LYS A 125 -3.11 -3.21 10.66
N LEU A 126 -2.04 -3.87 11.14
CA LEU A 126 -1.07 -3.27 12.05
C LEU A 126 -0.49 -1.98 11.45
N PHE A 127 -0.20 -2.01 10.16
CA PHE A 127 0.30 -0.86 9.39
C PHE A 127 -0.80 0.14 8.98
N ARG A 128 -2.04 -0.02 9.46
CA ARG A 128 -3.23 0.80 9.17
C ARG A 128 -3.63 0.78 7.69
N VAL A 129 -3.36 -0.31 7.02
CA VAL A 129 -3.80 -0.57 5.64
C VAL A 129 -4.98 -1.53 5.69
N ASN A 130 -6.09 -1.15 5.07
CA ASN A 130 -7.30 -1.96 4.98
C ASN A 130 -7.57 -2.35 3.54
N ILE A 131 -7.51 -3.64 3.24
CA ILE A 131 -7.90 -4.24 1.96
C ILE A 131 -9.37 -4.63 2.05
N THR A 132 -10.17 -4.27 1.05
CA THR A 132 -11.60 -4.59 0.99
C THR A 132 -11.93 -5.64 -0.07
N SER A 133 -11.00 -5.92 -0.99
CA SER A 133 -11.14 -6.91 -2.04
C SER A 133 -9.87 -7.75 -2.15
N TRP A 134 -10.00 -9.05 -1.92
CA TRP A 134 -8.95 -10.04 -2.15
C TRP A 134 -9.30 -10.77 -3.44
N MET A 135 -8.62 -10.42 -4.54
CA MET A 135 -8.90 -10.97 -5.87
C MET A 135 -7.99 -12.16 -6.13
N HIS A 136 -8.53 -13.35 -6.07
CA HIS A 136 -7.79 -14.59 -6.28
C HIS A 136 -7.57 -14.87 -7.77
N GLU A 137 -6.36 -15.20 -8.17
CA GLU A 137 -6.06 -15.58 -9.56
C GLU A 137 -6.82 -16.84 -9.97
N THR A 138 -6.97 -17.80 -9.05
CA THR A 138 -7.73 -19.04 -9.27
C THR A 138 -9.17 -18.80 -9.73
N PHE A 139 -9.78 -17.66 -9.36
CA PHE A 139 -11.10 -17.26 -9.85
C PHE A 139 -11.22 -17.20 -11.38
N PHE A 140 -10.12 -16.86 -12.07
CA PHE A 140 -10.13 -16.80 -13.54
C PHE A 140 -10.03 -18.18 -14.20
N TYR A 141 -9.60 -19.19 -13.45
CA TYR A 141 -9.50 -20.58 -13.92
C TYR A 141 -10.76 -21.41 -13.62
N GLU A 142 -11.70 -20.90 -12.85
CA GLU A 142 -12.96 -21.55 -12.55
C GLU A 142 -13.82 -21.78 -13.81
N ASN A 143 -14.75 -22.74 -13.73
CA ASN A 143 -15.70 -23.06 -14.80
C ASN A 143 -15.03 -23.23 -16.18
N ASN A 144 -13.98 -24.05 -16.24
CA ASN A 144 -13.16 -24.26 -17.45
C ASN A 144 -12.59 -22.94 -18.02
N MET A 145 -12.08 -22.09 -17.16
CA MET A 145 -11.49 -20.79 -17.55
C MET A 145 -12.47 -19.88 -18.31
N LYS A 146 -13.75 -19.92 -17.93
CA LYS A 146 -14.81 -19.20 -18.66
C LYS A 146 -14.46 -17.73 -18.88
N ARG A 147 -13.99 -17.02 -17.83
CA ARG A 147 -13.65 -15.57 -17.90
C ARG A 147 -12.50 -15.29 -18.84
N ILE A 148 -11.47 -16.13 -18.81
CA ILE A 148 -10.34 -16.04 -19.72
C ILE A 148 -10.81 -16.29 -21.16
N ASN A 149 -11.61 -17.33 -21.38
CA ASN A 149 -12.12 -17.68 -22.70
C ASN A 149 -13.06 -16.58 -23.24
N ASP A 150 -13.90 -15.98 -22.40
CA ASP A 150 -14.76 -14.86 -22.78
C ASP A 150 -13.90 -13.63 -23.19
N CYS A 151 -12.82 -13.34 -22.45
CA CYS A 151 -11.87 -12.29 -22.78
C CYS A 151 -11.16 -12.55 -24.11
N LEU A 152 -10.64 -13.76 -24.32
CA LEU A 152 -10.01 -14.16 -25.59
C LEU A 152 -10.97 -14.08 -26.75
N LYS A 153 -12.23 -14.50 -26.57
CA LYS A 153 -13.27 -14.38 -27.58
C LYS A 153 -13.55 -12.92 -27.94
N MET A 154 -13.65 -12.04 -26.94
CA MET A 154 -13.83 -10.59 -27.17
C MET A 154 -12.66 -10.01 -27.98
N MET A 155 -11.43 -10.44 -27.71
CA MET A 155 -10.25 -10.03 -28.46
C MET A 155 -10.26 -10.56 -29.89
N ASP A 156 -10.70 -11.80 -30.10
CA ASP A 156 -10.79 -12.42 -31.44
C ASP A 156 -11.86 -11.76 -32.31
N GLU A 157 -13.06 -11.51 -31.76
CA GLU A 157 -14.15 -10.79 -32.44
C GLU A 157 -13.75 -9.38 -32.90
N LYS A 158 -12.77 -8.78 -32.23
CA LYS A 158 -12.18 -7.49 -32.64
C LYS A 158 -11.00 -7.63 -33.63
N GLY A 159 -10.64 -8.86 -34.01
CA GLY A 159 -9.53 -9.13 -34.94
C GLY A 159 -8.15 -8.86 -34.35
N LEU A 160 -8.03 -8.89 -33.04
CA LEU A 160 -6.79 -8.58 -32.29
C LEU A 160 -5.83 -9.77 -32.17
N LEU A 161 -6.29 -10.98 -32.52
CA LEU A 161 -5.55 -12.20 -32.34
C LEU A 161 -5.11 -12.81 -33.68
N TYR A 162 -4.06 -13.61 -33.66
CA TYR A 162 -3.64 -14.48 -34.76
C TYR A 162 -2.89 -15.71 -34.24
N GLU A 163 -2.88 -16.76 -35.03
CA GLU A 163 -2.11 -17.98 -34.71
C GLU A 163 -0.78 -17.98 -35.46
N LYS A 164 0.29 -18.34 -34.77
CA LYS A 164 1.63 -18.52 -35.31
C LYS A 164 2.39 -19.56 -34.51
N ASP A 165 3.01 -20.51 -35.19
CA ASP A 165 3.83 -21.59 -34.61
C ASP A 165 3.09 -22.40 -33.51
N GLY A 166 1.77 -22.60 -33.73
CA GLY A 166 0.92 -23.33 -32.78
C GLY A 166 0.54 -22.52 -31.51
N ALA A 167 0.94 -21.26 -31.41
CA ALA A 167 0.61 -20.35 -30.31
C ALA A 167 -0.37 -19.29 -30.74
N LEU A 168 -1.18 -18.80 -29.78
CA LEU A 168 -2.11 -17.69 -29.99
C LEU A 168 -1.43 -16.39 -29.57
N TRP A 169 -1.40 -15.42 -30.50
CA TRP A 169 -0.72 -14.15 -30.34
C TRP A 169 -1.69 -12.98 -30.34
N PHE A 170 -1.38 -11.95 -29.56
CA PHE A 170 -2.02 -10.65 -29.56
C PHE A 170 -1.18 -9.64 -30.35
N LYS A 171 -1.82 -8.90 -31.28
CA LYS A 171 -1.24 -7.84 -32.11
C LYS A 171 -0.98 -6.58 -31.28
N SER A 172 -0.18 -6.69 -30.24
CA SER A 172 0.04 -5.58 -29.29
C SER A 172 0.86 -4.44 -29.87
N THR A 173 1.64 -4.70 -30.94
CA THR A 173 2.40 -3.68 -31.66
C THR A 173 1.50 -2.61 -32.30
N ASP A 174 0.31 -2.98 -32.76
CA ASP A 174 -0.66 -2.05 -33.32
C ASP A 174 -1.18 -1.02 -32.29
N TYR A 175 -0.92 -1.29 -31.00
CA TYR A 175 -1.38 -0.49 -29.85
C TYR A 175 -0.25 0.07 -28.99
N GLY A 176 0.98 0.09 -29.55
CA GLY A 176 2.14 0.77 -28.93
C GLY A 176 3.07 -0.11 -28.07
N ASP A 177 2.92 -1.43 -28.11
CA ASP A 177 3.89 -2.35 -27.53
C ASP A 177 5.12 -2.53 -28.47
N ASP A 178 6.24 -2.98 -27.95
CA ASP A 178 7.49 -3.19 -28.71
C ASP A 178 7.46 -4.44 -29.59
N LYS A 179 6.62 -5.43 -29.26
CA LYS A 179 6.42 -6.67 -30.01
C LYS A 179 5.07 -7.31 -29.66
N ASP A 180 4.55 -8.14 -30.57
CA ASP A 180 3.36 -8.94 -30.32
C ASP A 180 3.58 -9.93 -29.15
N ARG A 181 2.51 -10.26 -28.45
CA ARG A 181 2.57 -11.07 -27.23
C ARG A 181 1.82 -12.38 -27.34
N VAL A 182 2.45 -13.45 -26.88
CA VAL A 182 1.81 -14.76 -26.75
C VAL A 182 0.78 -14.69 -25.61
N LEU A 183 -0.46 -15.09 -25.90
CA LEU A 183 -1.51 -15.30 -24.90
C LEU A 183 -1.66 -16.76 -24.50
N ARG A 184 -1.59 -17.68 -25.50
CA ARG A 184 -1.57 -19.13 -25.26
C ARG A 184 -0.40 -19.72 -26.02
N LYS A 185 0.41 -20.49 -25.32
CA LYS A 185 1.61 -21.15 -25.88
C LYS A 185 1.21 -22.35 -26.75
N SER A 186 2.16 -22.87 -27.52
CA SER A 186 1.98 -24.07 -28.38
C SER A 186 1.64 -25.34 -27.60
N ASP A 187 2.02 -25.42 -26.31
CA ASP A 187 1.66 -26.52 -25.41
C ASP A 187 0.24 -26.37 -24.80
N GLY A 188 -0.50 -25.33 -25.19
CA GLY A 188 -1.84 -25.01 -24.68
C GLY A 188 -1.88 -24.22 -23.37
N THR A 189 -0.73 -24.02 -22.70
CA THR A 189 -0.68 -23.24 -21.46
C THR A 189 -0.81 -21.74 -21.74
N LEU A 190 -1.40 -21.01 -20.78
CA LEU A 190 -1.54 -19.56 -20.86
C LEU A 190 -0.23 -18.84 -20.52
N SER A 191 -0.01 -17.67 -21.12
CA SER A 191 0.98 -16.73 -20.59
C SER A 191 0.42 -15.97 -19.40
N TYR A 192 1.26 -15.37 -18.56
CA TYR A 192 0.82 -14.53 -17.44
C TYR A 192 -0.01 -13.32 -17.89
N LEU A 193 0.22 -12.83 -19.10
CA LEU A 193 -0.53 -11.69 -19.63
C LEU A 193 -2.03 -11.99 -19.80
N THR A 194 -2.39 -13.23 -20.08
CA THR A 194 -3.78 -13.60 -20.39
C THR A 194 -4.71 -13.49 -19.19
N PRO A 195 -4.43 -14.08 -18.02
CA PRO A 195 -5.24 -13.86 -16.83
C PRO A 195 -5.21 -12.40 -16.35
N ASP A 196 -4.10 -11.68 -16.53
CA ASP A 196 -4.01 -10.28 -16.16
C ASP A 196 -4.92 -9.39 -17.02
N ILE A 197 -5.01 -9.63 -18.33
CA ILE A 197 -5.98 -8.92 -19.18
C ILE A 197 -7.40 -9.23 -18.71
N ALA A 198 -7.73 -10.49 -18.45
CA ALA A 198 -9.05 -10.89 -17.96
C ALA A 198 -9.38 -10.23 -16.61
N ASN A 199 -8.41 -10.09 -15.70
CA ASN A 199 -8.58 -9.39 -14.44
C ASN A 199 -8.91 -7.91 -14.64
N HIS A 200 -8.19 -7.21 -15.51
CA HIS A 200 -8.46 -5.79 -15.79
C HIS A 200 -9.80 -5.58 -16.49
N VAL A 201 -10.21 -6.47 -17.40
CA VAL A 201 -11.56 -6.47 -17.98
C VAL A 201 -12.61 -6.67 -16.88
N TYR A 202 -12.38 -7.61 -15.96
CA TYR A 202 -13.31 -7.87 -14.85
C TYR A 202 -13.46 -6.67 -13.90
N LYS A 203 -12.38 -5.89 -13.67
CA LYS A 203 -12.48 -4.63 -12.91
C LYS A 203 -13.44 -3.63 -13.57
N MET A 204 -13.39 -3.52 -14.90
CA MET A 204 -14.33 -2.69 -15.65
C MET A 204 -15.76 -3.21 -15.53
N GLU A 205 -15.99 -4.51 -15.61
CA GLU A 205 -17.31 -5.14 -15.45
C GLU A 205 -17.92 -4.88 -14.07
N ARG A 206 -17.08 -4.76 -13.05
CA ARG A 206 -17.50 -4.38 -11.67
C ARG A 206 -17.86 -2.90 -11.52
N GLY A 207 -17.73 -2.08 -12.60
CA GLY A 207 -18.10 -0.67 -12.60
C GLY A 207 -17.00 0.30 -12.16
N TYR A 208 -15.73 -0.12 -12.15
CA TYR A 208 -14.59 0.73 -11.81
C TYR A 208 -13.84 1.19 -13.08
N PRO A 209 -14.20 2.34 -13.66
CA PRO A 209 -13.64 2.81 -14.93
C PRO A 209 -12.25 3.44 -14.78
N ILE A 210 -11.78 3.67 -13.57
CA ILE A 210 -10.45 4.20 -13.28
C ILE A 210 -9.71 3.14 -12.46
N MET A 211 -8.59 2.68 -12.98
CA MET A 211 -7.73 1.69 -12.33
C MET A 211 -6.36 2.30 -12.02
N VAL A 212 -5.89 2.10 -10.81
CA VAL A 212 -4.55 2.52 -10.37
C VAL A 212 -3.84 1.30 -9.79
N ASN A 213 -2.76 0.87 -10.44
CA ASN A 213 -1.95 -0.24 -9.97
C ASN A 213 -0.58 0.25 -9.50
N LEU A 214 -0.10 -0.28 -8.38
CA LEU A 214 1.22 0.02 -7.85
C LEU A 214 2.14 -1.20 -8.03
N TRP A 215 3.06 -1.11 -8.98
CA TRP A 215 3.97 -2.20 -9.30
C TRP A 215 5.42 -1.88 -8.94
N GLY A 216 6.24 -2.90 -8.72
CA GLY A 216 7.68 -2.74 -8.58
C GLY A 216 8.31 -2.21 -9.89
N ALA A 217 9.40 -1.49 -9.78
CA ALA A 217 10.09 -0.87 -10.93
C ALA A 217 10.59 -1.90 -11.96
N ASP A 218 10.79 -3.15 -11.56
CA ASP A 218 11.14 -4.28 -12.41
C ASP A 218 10.04 -4.64 -13.43
N HIS A 219 8.78 -4.24 -13.17
CA HIS A 219 7.64 -4.43 -14.07
C HIS A 219 7.47 -3.31 -15.11
N HIS A 220 8.43 -2.39 -15.28
CA HIS A 220 8.34 -1.25 -16.20
C HIS A 220 7.90 -1.66 -17.62
N SER A 221 8.51 -2.72 -18.20
CA SER A 221 8.17 -3.18 -19.55
C SER A 221 6.77 -3.81 -19.66
N TYR A 222 6.17 -4.17 -18.53
CA TYR A 222 4.84 -4.79 -18.50
C TYR A 222 3.71 -3.77 -18.58
N VAL A 223 3.97 -2.51 -18.18
CA VAL A 223 2.99 -1.42 -18.23
C VAL A 223 2.45 -1.21 -19.65
N THR A 224 3.35 -1.09 -20.62
CA THR A 224 2.98 -0.86 -22.03
C THR A 224 2.13 -1.99 -22.58
N ARG A 225 2.44 -3.26 -22.23
CA ARG A 225 1.68 -4.45 -22.67
C ARG A 225 0.23 -4.40 -22.18
N MET A 226 0.03 -4.08 -20.91
CA MET A 226 -1.30 -4.02 -20.32
C MET A 226 -2.10 -2.82 -20.87
N GLN A 227 -1.47 -1.66 -21.01
CA GLN A 227 -2.10 -0.49 -21.62
C GLN A 227 -2.46 -0.73 -23.08
N ALA A 228 -1.63 -1.43 -23.85
CA ALA A 228 -1.92 -1.84 -25.22
C ALA A 228 -3.16 -2.76 -25.27
N ALA A 229 -3.24 -3.76 -24.38
CA ALA A 229 -4.37 -4.67 -24.33
C ALA A 229 -5.70 -3.95 -24.03
N LEU A 230 -5.71 -3.06 -23.04
CA LEU A 230 -6.91 -2.29 -22.68
C LEU A 230 -7.32 -1.32 -23.81
N THR A 231 -6.35 -0.67 -24.47
CA THR A 231 -6.59 0.20 -25.62
C THR A 231 -7.17 -0.57 -26.79
N ALA A 232 -6.62 -1.75 -27.09
CA ALA A 232 -7.10 -2.65 -28.15
C ALA A 232 -8.55 -3.11 -27.91
N LEU A 233 -8.89 -3.38 -26.65
CA LEU A 233 -10.25 -3.73 -26.23
C LEU A 233 -11.23 -2.55 -26.34
N GLY A 234 -10.75 -1.33 -26.55
CA GLY A 234 -11.57 -0.13 -26.75
C GLY A 234 -11.79 0.68 -25.47
N TYR A 235 -11.06 0.38 -24.38
CA TYR A 235 -11.12 1.21 -23.18
C TYR A 235 -10.39 2.55 -23.39
N PRO A 236 -10.89 3.65 -22.82
CA PRO A 236 -10.27 4.97 -22.97
C PRO A 236 -8.83 5.00 -22.49
N LYS A 237 -7.99 5.79 -23.16
CA LYS A 237 -6.62 6.05 -22.68
C LYS A 237 -6.69 6.67 -21.28
N GLY A 238 -5.90 6.15 -20.35
CA GLY A 238 -5.90 6.57 -18.93
C GLY A 238 -6.85 5.79 -18.04
N THR A 239 -7.57 4.78 -18.57
CA THR A 239 -8.33 3.81 -17.76
C THR A 239 -7.44 3.11 -16.73
N LEU A 240 -6.20 2.77 -17.11
CA LEU A 240 -5.18 2.21 -16.22
C LEU A 240 -4.02 3.19 -16.06
N THR A 241 -3.77 3.60 -14.82
CA THR A 241 -2.53 4.25 -14.40
C THR A 241 -1.70 3.24 -13.60
N VAL A 242 -0.42 3.14 -13.94
CA VAL A 242 0.52 2.30 -13.19
C VAL A 242 1.57 3.20 -12.56
N GLU A 243 1.65 3.16 -11.24
CA GLU A 243 2.68 3.83 -10.45
C GLU A 243 3.81 2.83 -10.16
N LEU A 244 5.03 3.15 -10.60
CA LEU A 244 6.20 2.28 -10.45
C LEU A 244 6.98 2.65 -9.21
N ILE A 245 7.03 1.73 -8.25
CA ILE A 245 7.70 1.95 -6.96
C ILE A 245 9.16 1.55 -7.07
N GLN A 246 10.03 2.52 -6.80
CA GLN A 246 11.47 2.28 -6.71
C GLN A 246 11.85 1.59 -5.39
N MET A 247 12.99 0.90 -5.43
CA MET A 247 13.52 0.14 -4.30
C MET A 247 13.77 1.02 -3.08
N VAL A 248 13.60 0.41 -1.92
CA VAL A 248 13.97 0.96 -0.61
C VAL A 248 15.22 0.26 -0.14
N ARG A 249 16.20 1.03 0.27
CA ARG A 249 17.39 0.55 0.96
C ARG A 249 17.27 0.93 2.44
N MET A 250 17.33 -0.05 3.31
CA MET A 250 17.33 0.18 4.75
C MET A 250 18.73 0.56 5.19
N VAL A 251 18.88 1.65 5.94
CA VAL A 251 20.18 2.11 6.43
C VAL A 251 20.13 2.41 7.93
N GLU A 252 21.25 2.20 8.60
CA GLU A 252 21.49 2.60 10.00
C GLU A 252 22.88 3.23 10.08
N ASP A 253 22.98 4.48 10.54
CA ASP A 253 24.23 5.26 10.54
C ASP A 253 24.93 5.33 9.16
N GLY A 254 24.14 5.41 8.08
CA GLY A 254 24.64 5.47 6.70
C GLY A 254 25.11 4.13 6.12
N VAL A 255 25.02 3.03 6.86
CA VAL A 255 25.38 1.69 6.42
C VAL A 255 24.11 0.90 6.07
N GLU A 256 24.14 0.22 4.93
CA GLU A 256 23.02 -0.62 4.48
C GLU A 256 22.80 -1.81 5.42
N VAL A 257 21.56 -1.98 5.89
CA VAL A 257 21.09 -3.10 6.69
C VAL A 257 20.23 -4.02 5.82
N LYS A 258 20.80 -5.12 5.36
CA LYS A 258 20.11 -6.08 4.47
C LYS A 258 19.25 -7.08 5.22
N MET A 259 19.58 -7.36 6.47
CA MET A 259 18.97 -8.43 7.27
C MET A 259 18.60 -7.92 8.65
N SER A 260 17.49 -8.44 9.16
CA SER A 260 17.09 -8.25 10.55
C SER A 260 18.16 -8.79 11.50
N LYS A 261 18.53 -8.01 12.51
CA LYS A 261 19.45 -8.44 13.59
C LYS A 261 18.86 -9.58 14.45
N ARG A 262 17.52 -9.74 14.42
CA ARG A 262 16.80 -10.75 15.22
C ARG A 262 16.72 -12.10 14.49
N THR A 263 16.41 -12.08 13.19
CA THR A 263 16.07 -13.29 12.43
C THR A 263 17.11 -13.69 11.38
N GLY A 264 18.02 -12.78 10.99
CA GLY A 264 18.97 -13.00 9.91
C GLY A 264 18.34 -13.02 8.51
N ASN A 265 17.04 -12.71 8.40
CA ASN A 265 16.29 -12.60 7.14
C ASN A 265 16.07 -11.14 6.79
N ALA A 266 15.38 -10.86 5.67
CA ALA A 266 14.96 -9.49 5.34
C ALA A 266 14.08 -8.91 6.47
N ILE A 267 14.23 -7.60 6.76
CA ILE A 267 13.45 -6.91 7.78
C ILE A 267 11.97 -6.96 7.37
N THR A 268 11.13 -7.55 8.21
CA THR A 268 9.70 -7.64 7.95
C THR A 268 8.99 -6.31 8.24
N LEU A 269 7.78 -6.14 7.67
CA LEU A 269 6.92 -5.00 7.97
C LEU A 269 6.62 -4.90 9.48
N ARG A 270 6.38 -6.04 10.13
CA ARG A 270 6.11 -6.11 11.57
C ARG A 270 7.31 -5.64 12.39
N GLU A 271 8.51 -6.18 12.14
CA GLU A 271 9.75 -5.77 12.81
C GLU A 271 10.01 -4.27 12.62
N LEU A 272 9.83 -3.75 11.42
CA LEU A 272 9.97 -2.32 11.15
C LEU A 272 9.01 -1.48 12.01
N CYS A 273 7.73 -1.88 12.09
CA CYS A 273 6.75 -1.18 12.92
C CYS A 273 7.07 -1.23 14.42
N GLU A 274 7.67 -2.34 14.88
CA GLU A 274 8.12 -2.48 16.27
C GLU A 274 9.34 -1.59 16.57
N ASP A 275 10.25 -1.45 15.63
CA ASP A 275 11.49 -0.71 15.80
C ASP A 275 11.31 0.82 15.70
N VAL A 276 10.52 1.31 14.74
CA VAL A 276 10.38 2.75 14.51
C VAL A 276 8.97 3.31 14.76
N GLY A 277 7.99 2.44 14.97
CA GLY A 277 6.58 2.80 15.07
C GLY A 277 5.90 2.98 13.71
N VAL A 278 4.59 2.76 13.68
CA VAL A 278 3.77 2.82 12.44
C VAL A 278 3.81 4.22 11.82
N ASP A 279 3.69 5.27 12.64
CA ASP A 279 3.65 6.66 12.16
C ASP A 279 4.92 7.05 11.41
N ALA A 280 6.08 6.75 11.99
CA ALA A 280 7.36 7.04 11.37
C ALA A 280 7.57 6.20 10.10
N ALA A 281 7.28 4.89 10.15
CA ALA A 281 7.40 4.03 8.99
C ALA A 281 6.54 4.55 7.82
N ARG A 282 5.26 4.85 8.05
CA ARG A 282 4.36 5.38 7.03
C ARG A 282 4.84 6.73 6.47
N TRP A 283 5.19 7.66 7.36
CA TRP A 283 5.68 8.98 6.96
C TRP A 283 6.88 8.90 6.04
N PHE A 284 7.92 8.17 6.46
CA PHE A 284 9.17 8.09 5.69
C PHE A 284 8.91 7.48 4.30
N PHE A 285 8.09 6.45 4.19
CA PHE A 285 7.76 5.83 2.91
C PHE A 285 7.00 6.73 1.96
N VAL A 286 6.08 7.59 2.45
CA VAL A 286 5.27 8.45 1.58
C VAL A 286 5.85 9.84 1.37
N SER A 287 6.84 10.26 2.14
CA SER A 287 7.39 11.63 2.09
C SER A 287 8.22 11.94 0.86
N LYS A 288 8.70 10.91 0.15
CA LYS A 288 9.48 11.06 -1.08
C LYS A 288 8.71 10.51 -2.28
N ASP A 289 8.89 11.10 -3.46
CA ASP A 289 8.24 10.63 -4.68
C ASP A 289 8.51 9.13 -4.91
N ILE A 290 7.47 8.42 -5.37
CA ILE A 290 7.48 6.97 -5.58
C ILE A 290 8.56 6.51 -6.57
N THR A 291 8.86 7.36 -7.56
CA THR A 291 9.87 7.09 -8.61
C THR A 291 11.30 7.29 -8.15
N THR A 292 11.49 7.79 -6.93
CA THR A 292 12.82 8.03 -6.36
C THR A 292 13.25 6.82 -5.52
N GLN A 293 14.46 6.30 -5.77
CA GLN A 293 15.10 5.38 -4.83
C GLN A 293 15.25 6.08 -3.49
N MET A 294 15.03 5.34 -2.40
CA MET A 294 15.14 5.93 -1.08
C MET A 294 15.97 5.08 -0.13
N ASP A 295 16.74 5.78 0.68
CA ASP A 295 17.30 5.23 1.89
C ASP A 295 16.31 5.49 3.03
N PHE A 296 15.90 4.44 3.70
CA PHE A 296 15.12 4.52 4.92
C PHE A 296 16.08 4.43 6.11
N ASP A 297 16.30 5.55 6.77
CA ASP A 297 17.17 5.63 7.94
C ASP A 297 16.39 5.22 9.20
N ILE A 298 16.69 4.00 9.70
CA ILE A 298 16.03 3.42 10.87
C ILE A 298 16.28 4.28 12.12
N LYS A 299 17.49 4.80 12.26
CA LYS A 299 17.87 5.62 13.41
C LYS A 299 17.11 6.95 13.39
N GLN A 300 17.09 7.65 12.26
CA GLN A 300 16.33 8.89 12.12
C GLN A 300 14.84 8.65 12.37
N ALA A 301 14.27 7.56 11.83
CA ALA A 301 12.86 7.23 11.99
C ALA A 301 12.48 6.91 13.45
N SER A 302 13.40 6.40 14.25
CA SER A 302 13.17 6.05 15.66
C SER A 302 13.41 7.21 16.64
N THR A 303 14.04 8.32 16.21
CA THR A 303 14.31 9.45 17.11
C THR A 303 13.03 10.21 17.49
N LYS A 304 13.00 10.73 18.72
CA LYS A 304 11.89 11.53 19.26
C LYS A 304 12.33 12.98 19.46
N ASP A 305 12.79 13.59 18.40
CA ASP A 305 13.26 14.99 18.37
C ASP A 305 12.84 15.67 17.05
N TYR A 306 13.25 16.94 16.87
CA TYR A 306 12.87 17.74 15.70
C TYR A 306 13.58 17.34 14.40
N ASP A 307 14.57 16.48 14.44
CA ASP A 307 15.22 15.92 13.24
C ASP A 307 14.35 14.81 12.61
N ASN A 308 13.39 14.27 13.37
CA ASN A 308 12.37 13.38 12.87
C ASN A 308 11.15 14.20 12.40
N PRO A 309 10.87 14.27 11.09
CA PRO A 309 9.81 15.13 10.56
C PRO A 309 8.39 14.73 11.04
N VAL A 310 8.13 13.45 11.30
CA VAL A 310 6.82 13.03 11.84
C VAL A 310 6.66 13.47 13.28
N TYR A 311 7.70 13.31 14.09
CA TYR A 311 7.69 13.80 15.48
C TYR A 311 7.47 15.31 15.50
N TYR A 312 8.16 16.07 14.63
CA TYR A 312 8.02 17.50 14.51
C TYR A 312 6.58 17.94 14.17
N ALA A 313 5.93 17.22 13.26
CA ALA A 313 4.53 17.48 12.90
C ALA A 313 3.56 17.12 14.03
N GLN A 314 3.75 15.97 14.68
CA GLN A 314 2.92 15.53 15.80
C GLN A 314 3.07 16.44 17.03
N TYR A 315 4.29 16.91 17.30
CA TYR A 315 4.54 17.88 18.36
C TYR A 315 3.79 19.19 18.13
N ALA A 316 3.75 19.71 16.89
CA ALA A 316 2.98 20.89 16.57
C ALA A 316 1.47 20.70 16.87
N HIS A 317 0.90 19.54 16.49
CA HIS A 317 -0.49 19.20 16.78
C HIS A 317 -0.74 19.11 18.28
N SER A 318 0.10 18.41 19.03
CA SER A 318 0.01 18.26 20.47
C SER A 318 0.08 19.63 21.20
N ARG A 319 0.96 20.51 20.71
CA ARG A 319 1.08 21.88 21.23
C ARG A 319 -0.19 22.72 21.00
N MET A 320 -0.79 22.63 19.81
CA MET A 320 -2.08 23.26 19.53
C MET A 320 -3.17 22.75 20.47
N CYS A 321 -3.20 21.43 20.71
CA CYS A 321 -4.12 20.82 21.67
C CYS A 321 -3.92 21.35 23.10
N SER A 322 -2.66 21.53 23.52
CA SER A 322 -2.33 22.06 24.86
C SER A 322 -2.78 23.50 25.04
N ILE A 323 -2.62 24.36 24.01
CA ILE A 323 -3.12 25.75 24.04
C ILE A 323 -4.64 25.75 24.24
N LEU A 324 -5.38 24.96 23.47
CA LEU A 324 -6.83 24.91 23.48
C LEU A 324 -7.42 24.28 24.79
N ARG A 325 -6.61 23.54 25.54
CA ARG A 325 -7.00 22.93 26.82
C ARG A 325 -6.51 23.70 28.05
N ASN A 326 -5.71 24.74 27.84
CA ASN A 326 -5.15 25.48 28.96
C ASN A 326 -6.25 26.23 29.73
N PRO A 327 -6.49 25.95 31.03
CA PRO A 327 -7.55 26.58 31.80
C PRO A 327 -7.33 28.09 32.07
N GLU A 328 -6.10 28.58 31.90
CA GLU A 328 -5.76 30.00 32.03
C GLU A 328 -6.11 30.81 30.78
N ILE A 329 -6.47 30.15 29.69
CA ILE A 329 -6.86 30.81 28.44
C ILE A 329 -8.38 30.70 28.29
N PRO A 330 -9.08 31.79 27.91
CA PRO A 330 -10.52 31.75 27.66
C PRO A 330 -10.90 30.66 26.66
N GLN A 331 -12.07 30.04 26.86
CA GLN A 331 -12.56 29.08 25.88
C GLN A 331 -12.91 29.79 24.57
N PHE A 332 -12.55 29.17 23.44
CA PHE A 332 -12.89 29.67 22.12
C PHE A 332 -14.42 29.67 21.91
N HIS A 333 -14.94 30.77 21.37
CA HIS A 333 -16.28 30.88 20.83
C HIS A 333 -16.24 31.38 19.38
N ARG A 334 -17.13 30.85 18.54
CA ARG A 334 -17.18 31.21 17.12
C ARG A 334 -17.64 32.66 16.96
N GLU A 335 -16.97 33.39 16.07
CA GLU A 335 -17.31 34.73 15.65
C GLU A 335 -17.64 34.76 14.15
N ASP A 336 -18.36 35.81 13.72
CA ASP A 336 -18.69 36.04 12.31
C ASP A 336 -17.54 36.76 11.56
N ASN A 337 -16.64 37.41 12.30
CA ASN A 337 -15.55 38.21 11.74
C ASN A 337 -14.23 37.90 12.47
N TYR A 338 -13.17 37.68 11.71
CA TYR A 338 -11.80 37.44 12.18
C TYR A 338 -10.82 38.54 11.70
N GLY A 339 -11.34 39.77 11.49
CA GLY A 339 -10.60 40.89 10.95
C GLY A 339 -9.44 41.42 11.81
N ARG A 340 -9.32 40.96 13.06
CA ARG A 340 -8.18 41.34 13.94
C ARG A 340 -6.94 40.47 13.73
N LEU A 341 -7.02 39.38 12.96
CA LEU A 341 -5.88 38.58 12.55
C LEU A 341 -5.13 39.32 11.43
N THR A 342 -4.27 40.27 11.79
CA THR A 342 -3.56 41.16 10.87
C THR A 342 -2.06 40.91 10.80
N ASN A 343 -1.52 40.08 11.70
CA ASN A 343 -0.10 39.73 11.64
C ASN A 343 0.20 38.95 10.35
N GLU A 344 1.32 39.25 9.71
CA GLU A 344 1.70 38.64 8.43
C GLU A 344 1.68 37.09 8.50
N LYS A 345 2.14 36.51 9.61
CA LYS A 345 2.16 35.04 9.79
C LYS A 345 0.75 34.47 10.00
N GLU A 346 -0.16 35.23 10.65
CA GLU A 346 -1.57 34.84 10.77
C GLU A 346 -2.23 34.77 9.39
N LEU A 347 -2.00 35.77 8.54
CA LEU A 347 -2.50 35.80 7.17
C LEU A 347 -1.92 34.68 6.31
N GLN A 348 -0.61 34.40 6.44
CA GLN A 348 0.03 33.28 5.74
C GLN A 348 -0.55 31.92 6.19
N LEU A 349 -0.80 31.73 7.48
CA LEU A 349 -1.42 30.52 8.01
C LEU A 349 -2.86 30.35 7.51
N LEU A 350 -3.66 31.41 7.52
CA LEU A 350 -5.02 31.41 6.95
C LEU A 350 -5.03 31.03 5.47
N LYS A 351 -4.07 31.59 4.70
CA LYS A 351 -3.90 31.24 3.28
C LYS A 351 -3.60 29.75 3.12
N MET A 352 -2.65 29.21 3.89
CA MET A 352 -2.32 27.78 3.83
C MET A 352 -3.49 26.89 4.18
N ILE A 353 -4.28 27.23 5.20
CA ILE A 353 -5.53 26.51 5.54
C ILE A 353 -6.49 26.51 4.34
N GLY A 354 -6.67 27.68 3.71
CA GLY A 354 -7.54 27.84 2.54
C GLY A 354 -7.06 27.03 1.30
N GLU A 355 -5.76 26.80 1.17
CA GLU A 355 -5.16 26.04 0.07
C GLU A 355 -5.24 24.50 0.29
N PHE A 356 -5.54 24.04 1.50
CA PHE A 356 -5.55 22.60 1.82
C PHE A 356 -6.50 21.77 0.94
N PRO A 357 -7.77 22.17 0.69
CA PRO A 357 -8.66 21.41 -0.16
C PRO A 357 -8.15 21.24 -1.60
N SER A 358 -7.58 22.30 -2.17
CA SER A 358 -7.00 22.24 -3.52
C SER A 358 -5.73 21.40 -3.58
N THR A 359 -4.94 21.39 -2.51
CA THR A 359 -3.77 20.52 -2.35
C THR A 359 -4.17 19.05 -2.30
N VAL A 360 -5.22 18.71 -1.55
CA VAL A 360 -5.78 17.34 -1.50
C VAL A 360 -6.29 16.90 -2.86
N ALA A 361 -7.08 17.74 -3.53
CA ALA A 361 -7.61 17.44 -4.85
C ALA A 361 -6.49 17.23 -5.90
N LYS A 362 -5.42 18.03 -5.84
CA LYS A 362 -4.24 17.87 -6.70
C LYS A 362 -3.53 16.57 -6.39
N ALA A 363 -3.25 16.28 -5.12
CA ALA A 363 -2.58 15.03 -4.71
C ALA A 363 -3.37 13.79 -5.14
N ALA A 364 -4.71 13.80 -4.98
CA ALA A 364 -5.59 12.73 -5.45
C ALA A 364 -5.53 12.54 -6.96
N LYS A 365 -5.63 13.64 -7.73
CA LYS A 365 -5.62 13.61 -9.20
C LYS A 365 -4.28 13.09 -9.77
N THR A 366 -3.18 13.35 -9.07
CA THR A 366 -1.83 12.97 -9.52
C THR A 366 -1.29 11.72 -8.82
N TYR A 367 -2.06 11.11 -7.93
CA TYR A 367 -1.65 9.95 -7.11
C TYR A 367 -0.34 10.20 -6.33
N LYS A 368 -0.16 11.44 -5.81
CA LYS A 368 1.09 11.89 -5.17
C LYS A 368 0.88 12.26 -3.69
N PRO A 369 0.81 11.29 -2.77
CA PRO A 369 0.66 11.55 -1.33
C PRO A 369 1.84 12.33 -0.71
N ASN A 370 3.05 12.28 -1.30
CA ASN A 370 4.19 13.11 -0.86
C ASN A 370 3.87 14.61 -0.88
N THR A 371 2.98 15.09 -1.76
CA THR A 371 2.50 16.49 -1.78
C THR A 371 1.85 16.87 -0.45
N ILE A 372 1.16 15.94 0.22
CA ILE A 372 0.57 16.18 1.53
C ILE A 372 1.65 16.24 2.62
N ALA A 373 2.68 15.38 2.56
CA ALA A 373 3.79 15.44 3.49
C ALA A 373 4.56 16.78 3.40
N GLU A 374 4.80 17.27 2.18
CA GLU A 374 5.39 18.58 1.92
C GLU A 374 4.54 19.74 2.47
N TYR A 375 3.21 19.66 2.26
CA TYR A 375 2.27 20.63 2.80
C TYR A 375 2.30 20.64 4.33
N ILE A 376 2.28 19.47 4.99
CA ILE A 376 2.37 19.34 6.45
C ILE A 376 3.63 20.03 6.97
N LEU A 377 4.79 19.71 6.40
CA LEU A 377 6.06 20.32 6.84
C LEU A 377 6.07 21.84 6.68
N SER A 378 5.53 22.34 5.57
CA SER A 378 5.42 23.77 5.33
C SER A 378 4.51 24.46 6.34
N LEU A 379 3.34 23.87 6.61
CA LEU A 379 2.38 24.35 7.59
C LEU A 379 2.98 24.39 9.01
N VAL A 380 3.64 23.30 9.41
CA VAL A 380 4.24 23.17 10.74
C VAL A 380 5.40 24.13 10.94
N LYS A 381 6.27 24.30 9.95
CA LYS A 381 7.36 25.31 10.00
C LYS A 381 6.81 26.74 10.18
N LEU A 382 5.77 27.08 9.43
CA LEU A 382 5.14 28.39 9.55
C LEU A 382 4.46 28.57 10.92
N TYR A 383 3.77 27.54 11.42
CA TYR A 383 3.17 27.55 12.74
C TYR A 383 4.20 27.74 13.86
N HIS A 384 5.31 27.03 13.86
CA HIS A 384 6.37 27.24 14.86
C HIS A 384 6.97 28.63 14.77
N SER A 385 7.18 29.15 13.56
CA SER A 385 7.63 30.53 13.36
C SER A 385 6.64 31.58 13.91
N TYR A 386 5.34 31.33 13.73
CA TYR A 386 4.27 32.16 14.31
C TYR A 386 4.29 32.09 15.84
N TYR A 387 4.28 30.88 16.40
CA TYR A 387 4.21 30.65 17.82
C TYR A 387 5.39 31.28 18.60
N ASN A 388 6.56 31.36 17.99
CA ASN A 388 7.74 31.95 18.61
C ASN A 388 7.67 33.48 18.76
N VAL A 389 6.84 34.16 17.96
CA VAL A 389 6.79 35.63 17.93
C VAL A 389 5.43 36.21 18.31
N VAL A 390 4.38 35.41 18.27
CA VAL A 390 3.01 35.85 18.57
C VAL A 390 2.46 35.08 19.76
N ARG A 391 2.09 35.80 20.81
CA ARG A 391 1.35 35.21 21.94
C ARG A 391 -0.10 34.98 21.54
N VAL A 392 -0.59 33.76 21.60
CA VAL A 392 -2.01 33.42 21.35
C VAL A 392 -2.90 34.09 22.39
N ASN A 393 -2.57 33.93 23.67
CA ASN A 393 -3.27 34.59 24.78
C ASN A 393 -2.70 36.01 24.94
N ASN A 394 -3.54 37.03 24.65
CA ASN A 394 -3.27 38.41 24.92
C ASN A 394 -4.33 38.91 25.96
N PRO A 395 -3.97 38.99 27.25
CA PRO A 395 -4.89 39.38 28.29
C PRO A 395 -5.45 40.80 28.11
N ASP A 396 -4.71 41.68 27.44
CA ASP A 396 -5.11 43.06 27.17
C ASP A 396 -6.10 43.19 26.00
N ASP A 397 -6.28 42.09 25.24
CA ASP A 397 -7.16 42.04 24.07
C ASP A 397 -7.85 40.66 23.96
N PRO A 398 -8.93 40.46 24.72
CA PRO A 398 -9.67 39.19 24.73
C PRO A 398 -10.27 38.80 23.38
N GLU A 399 -10.72 39.78 22.58
CA GLU A 399 -11.26 39.55 21.24
C GLU A 399 -10.21 39.01 20.30
N LEU A 400 -9.02 39.60 20.26
CA LEU A 400 -7.88 39.09 19.48
C LEU A 400 -7.48 37.70 19.97
N THR A 401 -7.46 37.46 21.28
CA THR A 401 -7.22 36.14 21.87
C THR A 401 -8.20 35.10 21.30
N ASN A 402 -9.51 35.42 21.32
CA ASN A 402 -10.53 34.51 20.80
C ASN A 402 -10.31 34.21 19.28
N GLN A 403 -10.01 35.23 18.48
CA GLN A 403 -9.73 35.04 17.05
C GLN A 403 -8.47 34.17 16.79
N ARG A 404 -7.42 34.36 17.60
CA ARG A 404 -6.21 33.50 17.57
C ARG A 404 -6.50 32.07 17.99
N LEU A 405 -7.36 31.84 18.97
CA LEU A 405 -7.83 30.51 19.34
C LEU A 405 -8.58 29.84 18.19
N GLY A 406 -9.41 30.60 17.46
CA GLY A 406 -10.05 30.13 16.23
C GLY A 406 -9.06 29.71 15.16
N LEU A 407 -7.99 30.49 14.94
CA LEU A 407 -6.89 30.14 14.03
C LEU A 407 -6.19 28.85 14.48
N VAL A 408 -5.84 28.72 15.76
CA VAL A 408 -5.19 27.51 16.32
C VAL A 408 -6.09 26.28 16.16
N MET A 409 -7.41 26.42 16.36
CA MET A 409 -8.36 25.32 16.16
C MET A 409 -8.45 24.89 14.70
N ALA A 410 -8.46 25.84 13.77
CA ALA A 410 -8.45 25.57 12.34
C ALA A 410 -7.15 24.87 11.91
N LEU A 411 -5.99 25.35 12.37
CA LEU A 411 -4.68 24.73 12.14
C LEU A 411 -4.63 23.30 12.67
N LYS A 412 -5.05 23.09 13.92
CA LYS A 412 -5.11 21.76 14.54
C LYS A 412 -5.93 20.80 13.68
N THR A 413 -7.12 21.24 13.23
CA THR A 413 -8.03 20.43 12.43
C THR A 413 -7.43 20.11 11.06
N THR A 414 -6.83 21.10 10.40
CA THR A 414 -6.18 20.93 9.10
C THR A 414 -5.00 19.98 9.19
N LEU A 415 -4.14 20.15 10.20
CA LEU A 415 -2.97 19.29 10.41
C LEU A 415 -3.38 17.84 10.71
N ARG A 416 -4.37 17.63 11.58
CA ARG A 416 -4.93 16.30 11.85
C ARG A 416 -5.47 15.64 10.58
N ASN A 417 -6.26 16.37 9.79
CA ASN A 417 -6.81 15.85 8.54
C ASN A 417 -5.72 15.52 7.53
N ALA A 418 -4.66 16.34 7.47
CA ALA A 418 -3.52 16.08 6.57
C ALA A 418 -2.72 14.84 7.01
N LEU A 419 -2.47 14.67 8.30
CA LEU A 419 -1.80 13.49 8.85
C LEU A 419 -2.62 12.21 8.60
N ASP A 420 -3.95 12.27 8.80
CA ASP A 420 -4.85 11.15 8.53
C ASP A 420 -4.79 10.68 7.07
N LEU A 421 -4.65 11.58 6.09
CA LEU A 421 -4.49 11.23 4.67
C LEU A 421 -3.23 10.38 4.41
N LEU A 422 -2.22 10.47 5.27
CA LEU A 422 -1.02 9.63 5.22
C LEU A 422 -1.11 8.39 6.14
N GLY A 423 -2.22 8.25 6.88
CA GLY A 423 -2.40 7.21 7.90
C GLY A 423 -1.48 7.38 9.10
N VAL A 424 -1.14 8.62 9.43
CA VAL A 424 -0.31 9.03 10.57
C VAL A 424 -1.20 9.63 11.65
N ASP A 425 -0.98 9.24 12.90
CA ASP A 425 -1.76 9.74 14.03
C ASP A 425 -1.44 11.20 14.36
N ALA A 426 -2.43 11.91 14.88
CA ALA A 426 -2.32 13.25 15.41
C ALA A 426 -2.53 13.22 16.94
N PRO A 427 -1.49 12.92 17.74
CA PRO A 427 -1.62 12.78 19.20
C PRO A 427 -2.01 14.10 19.85
N GLN A 428 -2.83 14.02 20.91
CA GLN A 428 -3.25 15.20 21.66
C GLN A 428 -2.24 15.62 22.72
N SER A 429 -1.33 14.74 23.07
CA SER A 429 -0.22 14.95 24.03
C SER A 429 0.98 14.10 23.64
N MET A 430 2.17 14.62 23.85
CA MET A 430 3.44 13.94 23.64
C MET A 430 4.35 14.21 24.84
#